data_ef9494d54b1111c6a74ad025947044b8
#
_entry.id   ef9494d54b1111c6a74ad025947044b8
#
_cell.length_a   1.000
_cell.length_b   1.000
_cell.length_c   1.000
_cell.angle_alpha   90.00
_cell.angle_beta   90.00
_cell.angle_gamma   90.00
#
_symmetry.space_group_name_H-M   'P 1'
#
loop_
_entity.id
_entity.type
_entity.pdbx_description
1 polymer ?
#
loop_
_entity_poly.entity_id
_entity_poly.type
_entity_poly.pdbx_seq_one_letter_code
_entity_poly.pdbx_strand_id
1 'polypeptide(L)'
;MNSKTRKPNRLKCYDYSQNGVYFITVCVENRKPILSYIPVGANCVRLSKIGKVVEEEIKNISEIYKNVTVENSVIMPNHIHLLVFIDTFSGRTQFAPTISRIIKQFKGVITKRLGKSIWQKGFYDHIIRDEYDFQIR
;
A
#
# COMPACT_ATOMS: atom_id res chain seq x y z
N MET A 1 2.22 -5.95 -28.68
CA MET A 1 1.63 -6.04 -27.70
C MET A 1 0.38 -5.42 -27.79
N ASN A 2 -0.50 -5.73 -27.34
CA ASN A 2 -1.62 -5.32 -27.49
C ASN A 2 -1.98 -4.39 -26.58
N SER A 3 -1.68 -3.42 -26.57
CA SER A 3 -1.96 -2.57 -25.62
C SER A 3 -3.30 -2.07 -25.57
N LYS A 4 -4.18 -2.50 -26.41
CA LYS A 4 -5.43 -1.99 -26.33
C LYS A 4 -6.08 -2.47 -25.14
N THR A 5 -5.77 -3.58 -24.60
CA THR A 5 -6.42 -4.13 -23.45
C THR A 5 -5.85 -3.55 -22.23
N ARG A 6 -6.71 -3.11 -21.29
CA ARG A 6 -6.21 -2.58 -20.13
C ARG A 6 -5.50 -3.58 -19.33
N LYS A 7 -4.37 -3.30 -18.76
CA LYS A 7 -3.65 -4.22 -17.99
C LYS A 7 -4.30 -4.45 -16.69
N PRO A 8 -4.31 -5.64 -16.16
CA PRO A 8 -4.85 -5.88 -14.82
C PRO A 8 -3.94 -5.23 -13.80
N ASN A 9 -4.47 -4.93 -12.65
CA ASN A 9 -3.67 -4.32 -11.61
C ASN A 9 -2.61 -5.26 -11.11
N ARG A 10 -2.77 -6.56 -11.21
CA ARG A 10 -1.79 -7.52 -10.75
C ARG A 10 -1.49 -8.51 -11.85
N LEU A 11 -0.29 -9.08 -11.80
CA LEU A 11 0.10 -10.04 -12.81
C LEU A 11 -0.66 -11.33 -12.64
N LYS A 12 -1.15 -11.89 -13.77
CA LYS A 12 -1.93 -13.01 -13.67
C LYS A 12 -1.28 -14.24 -13.19
N CYS A 13 -0.14 -14.58 -13.61
CA CYS A 13 0.53 -15.79 -13.24
C CYS A 13 1.48 -15.68 -12.06
N TYR A 14 1.51 -14.56 -11.42
CA TYR A 14 2.46 -14.38 -10.34
C TYR A 14 1.83 -14.80 -9.02
N ASP A 15 2.58 -15.50 -8.19
CA ASP A 15 2.08 -15.94 -6.90
C ASP A 15 2.35 -14.83 -5.90
N TYR A 16 1.36 -14.06 -5.56
CA TYR A 16 1.54 -12.92 -4.68
C TYR A 16 1.77 -13.31 -3.21
N SER A 17 1.83 -14.59 -2.90
CA SER A 17 2.17 -14.98 -1.54
C SER A 17 3.64 -15.40 -1.43
N GLN A 18 4.41 -15.34 -2.52
CA GLN A 18 5.81 -15.67 -2.44
C GLN A 18 6.59 -14.49 -1.91
N ASN A 19 7.83 -14.72 -1.51
CA ASN A 19 8.70 -13.66 -1.06
C ASN A 19 8.77 -12.63 -2.15
N GLY A 20 8.76 -11.39 -1.79
CA GLY A 20 8.92 -10.37 -2.79
C GLY A 20 8.77 -9.00 -2.21
N VAL A 21 9.09 -8.01 -3.03
CA VAL A 21 8.98 -6.61 -2.66
C VAL A 21 7.93 -6.02 -3.58
N TYR A 22 6.95 -5.35 -2.99
CA TYR A 22 5.85 -4.81 -3.75
C TYR A 22 5.74 -3.31 -3.54
N PHE A 23 5.58 -2.59 -4.63
CA PHE A 23 5.36 -1.15 -4.54
C PHE A 23 3.87 -0.94 -4.72
N ILE A 24 3.18 -0.42 -3.74
CA ILE A 24 1.74 -0.35 -3.72
C ILE A 24 1.25 1.08 -3.67
N THR A 25 0.22 1.40 -4.43
CA THR A 25 -0.42 2.71 -4.40
C THR A 25 -1.88 2.52 -4.05
N VAL A 26 -2.34 3.21 -3.03
CA VAL A 26 -3.74 3.17 -2.60
C VAL A 26 -4.27 4.59 -2.68
N CYS A 27 -5.35 4.79 -3.41
CA CYS A 27 -5.89 6.13 -3.65
C CYS A 27 -7.15 6.41 -2.86
N VAL A 28 -7.33 7.67 -2.52
CA VAL A 28 -8.56 8.12 -1.87
C VAL A 28 -9.64 8.21 -2.95
N GLU A 29 -10.87 7.92 -2.59
CA GLU A 29 -11.98 7.94 -3.50
C GLU A 29 -12.14 9.34 -4.07
N ASN A 30 -12.31 9.44 -5.39
CA ASN A 30 -12.42 10.71 -6.09
C ASN A 30 -11.20 11.58 -5.91
N ARG A 31 -10.09 11.00 -5.50
CA ARG A 31 -8.84 11.72 -5.34
C ARG A 31 -8.97 12.92 -4.42
N LYS A 32 -9.80 12.85 -3.42
CA LYS A 32 -9.94 13.95 -2.48
C LYS A 32 -8.67 14.11 -1.64
N PRO A 33 -8.15 15.31 -1.52
CA PRO A 33 -6.89 15.56 -0.80
C PRO A 33 -7.13 15.65 0.70
N ILE A 34 -7.45 14.56 1.33
CA ILE A 34 -7.79 14.55 2.74
C ILE A 34 -6.74 13.93 3.65
N LEU A 35 -5.66 13.39 3.11
CA LEU A 35 -4.67 12.70 3.94
C LEU A 35 -3.58 13.62 4.45
N SER A 36 -3.17 14.55 3.64
CA SER A 36 -2.07 15.44 4.02
C SER A 36 -2.20 16.74 3.28
N TYR A 37 -1.40 17.72 3.66
CA TYR A 37 -1.45 19.03 3.03
C TYR A 37 -0.10 19.70 3.15
N ILE A 38 0.12 20.73 2.36
CA ILE A 38 1.36 21.47 2.41
C ILE A 38 0.99 22.85 2.93
N PRO A 39 1.42 23.19 4.14
CA PRO A 39 1.08 24.51 4.69
C PRO A 39 1.68 25.62 3.82
N VAL A 40 1.02 26.76 3.81
CA VAL A 40 1.50 27.89 3.03
C VAL A 40 2.88 28.27 3.52
N GLY A 41 3.80 28.42 2.57
CA GLY A 41 5.16 28.79 2.91
C GLY A 41 6.04 27.67 3.41
N ALA A 42 5.54 26.44 3.45
CA ALA A 42 6.33 25.34 3.93
C ALA A 42 6.83 24.50 2.78
N ASN A 43 7.91 23.76 3.02
CA ASN A 43 8.45 22.89 2.00
C ASN A 43 8.12 21.47 2.26
N CYS A 44 7.35 21.12 3.25
CA CYS A 44 7.10 19.73 3.58
C CYS A 44 5.62 19.49 3.75
N VAL A 45 5.24 18.23 3.64
CA VAL A 45 3.87 17.82 3.77
C VAL A 45 3.56 17.55 5.22
N ARG A 46 2.37 17.95 5.67
CA ARG A 46 1.93 17.64 7.01
C ARG A 46 0.73 16.76 6.96
N LEU A 47 0.62 15.81 7.89
CA LEU A 47 -0.49 14.89 7.91
C LEU A 47 -1.72 15.53 8.53
N SER A 48 -2.89 15.25 7.94
CA SER A 48 -4.14 15.64 8.54
C SER A 48 -4.45 14.66 9.67
N LYS A 49 -5.56 14.86 10.35
CA LYS A 49 -5.97 13.88 11.36
C LYS A 49 -6.21 12.53 10.71
N ILE A 50 -6.81 12.52 9.53
CA ILE A 50 -7.04 11.28 8.81
C ILE A 50 -5.71 10.66 8.41
N GLY A 51 -4.77 11.48 7.97
CA GLY A 51 -3.44 10.99 7.60
C GLY A 51 -2.70 10.36 8.76
N LYS A 52 -2.91 10.87 9.97
CA LYS A 52 -2.25 10.29 11.13
C LYS A 52 -2.82 8.91 11.46
N VAL A 53 -4.12 8.72 11.27
CA VAL A 53 -4.73 7.42 11.45
C VAL A 53 -4.13 6.45 10.41
N VAL A 54 -3.99 6.91 9.18
CA VAL A 54 -3.41 6.10 8.12
C VAL A 54 -1.98 5.71 8.47
N GLU A 55 -1.20 6.66 8.97
CA GLU A 55 0.18 6.37 9.32
C GLU A 55 0.27 5.32 10.41
N GLU A 56 -0.59 5.40 11.41
CA GLU A 56 -0.59 4.42 12.47
C GLU A 56 -0.92 3.04 11.95
N GLU A 57 -1.86 2.95 11.03
CA GLU A 57 -2.25 1.65 10.49
C GLU A 57 -1.20 1.09 9.55
N ILE A 58 -0.42 1.94 8.89
CA ILE A 58 0.71 1.47 8.09
C ILE A 58 1.72 0.79 9.03
N LYS A 59 1.98 1.38 10.18
CA LYS A 59 2.92 0.78 11.11
C LYS A 59 2.37 -0.51 11.67
N ASN A 60 1.07 -0.62 11.81
CA ASN A 60 0.48 -1.82 12.36
C ASN A 60 0.52 -3.00 11.41
N ILE A 61 0.73 -2.79 10.14
CA ILE A 61 0.83 -3.90 9.20
C ILE A 61 1.92 -4.87 9.64
N SER A 62 3.09 -4.35 9.99
CA SER A 62 4.19 -5.20 10.42
C SER A 62 3.91 -5.86 11.77
N GLU A 63 3.05 -5.25 12.58
CA GLU A 63 2.71 -5.85 13.85
C GLU A 63 1.71 -6.99 13.68
N ILE A 64 0.80 -6.85 12.75
CA ILE A 64 -0.21 -7.87 12.54
C ILE A 64 0.35 -9.05 11.79
N TYR A 65 1.15 -8.82 10.77
CA TYR A 65 1.68 -9.87 9.93
C TYR A 65 3.18 -10.00 10.16
N LYS A 66 3.60 -11.05 10.86
CA LYS A 66 4.99 -11.16 11.26
C LYS A 66 5.96 -11.28 10.11
N ASN A 67 5.54 -11.78 8.99
CA ASN A 67 6.45 -11.95 7.87
C ASN A 67 6.31 -10.82 6.86
N VAL A 68 5.67 -9.72 7.24
CA VAL A 68 5.48 -8.59 6.35
C VAL A 68 6.15 -7.37 6.95
N THR A 69 6.94 -6.66 6.15
CA THR A 69 7.60 -5.45 6.61
C THR A 69 7.28 -4.34 5.65
N VAL A 70 6.87 -3.20 6.16
CA VAL A 70 6.69 -2.02 5.33
C VAL A 70 8.01 -1.27 5.41
N GLU A 71 8.79 -1.36 4.34
CA GLU A 71 10.12 -0.77 4.34
C GLU A 71 10.07 0.73 4.23
N ASN A 72 9.08 1.25 3.57
CA ASN A 72 8.98 2.68 3.38
C ASN A 72 7.54 3.04 3.06
N SER A 73 7.16 4.26 3.33
CA SER A 73 5.81 4.71 3.01
C SER A 73 5.80 6.22 2.82
N VAL A 74 4.88 6.68 2.00
CA VAL A 74 4.72 8.12 1.77
C VAL A 74 3.23 8.39 1.75
N ILE A 75 2.77 9.39 2.46
CA ILE A 75 1.36 9.76 2.48
C ILE A 75 1.20 11.07 1.75
N MET A 76 0.68 10.99 0.55
CA MET A 76 0.41 12.17 -0.27
C MET A 76 -1.00 12.67 0.03
N PRO A 77 -1.39 13.85 -0.44
CA PRO A 77 -2.72 14.35 -0.09
C PRO A 77 -3.87 13.44 -0.47
N ASN A 78 -3.79 12.77 -1.61
CA ASN A 78 -4.89 11.97 -2.10
C ASN A 78 -4.54 10.51 -2.37
N HIS A 79 -3.39 10.04 -1.93
CA HIS A 79 -3.02 8.64 -2.09
C HIS A 79 -1.82 8.33 -1.21
N ILE A 80 -1.50 7.06 -1.07
CA ILE A 80 -0.31 6.66 -0.33
C ILE A 80 0.48 5.68 -1.17
N HIS A 81 1.77 5.62 -0.90
CA HIS A 81 2.65 4.63 -1.52
C HIS A 81 3.26 3.82 -0.39
N LEU A 82 3.36 2.52 -0.60
CA LEU A 82 3.97 1.63 0.38
C LEU A 82 4.96 0.73 -0.33
N LEU A 83 6.11 0.50 0.29
CA LEU A 83 7.07 -0.46 -0.20
C LEU A 83 7.02 -1.60 0.79
N VAL A 84 6.47 -2.72 0.40
CA VAL A 84 6.17 -3.82 1.30
C VAL A 84 6.97 -5.06 0.94
N PHE A 85 7.62 -5.65 1.93
CA PHE A 85 8.38 -6.87 1.73
C PHE A 85 7.65 -8.01 2.44
N ILE A 86 7.44 -9.11 1.73
CA ILE A 86 6.82 -10.29 2.31
C ILE A 86 7.83 -11.43 2.29
N ASP A 87 8.08 -12.02 3.45
CA ASP A 87 9.04 -13.10 3.58
C ASP A 87 8.27 -14.36 3.94
N THR A 88 8.15 -15.29 3.04
CA THR A 88 7.43 -16.50 3.30
C THR A 88 8.34 -17.64 3.69
N PHE A 89 9.69 -17.36 3.86
CA PHE A 89 10.57 -18.39 4.11
C PHE A 89 10.53 -18.84 5.47
N SER A 90 10.20 -18.16 6.44
CA SER A 90 10.33 -18.56 7.76
C SER A 90 9.44 -19.60 8.16
N GLY A 91 9.09 -20.39 7.38
CA GLY A 91 8.50 -21.51 7.79
C GLY A 91 7.05 -21.55 7.93
N ARG A 92 6.32 -20.70 7.77
CA ARG A 92 5.05 -20.83 7.89
C ARG A 92 4.41 -20.58 6.80
N THR A 93 4.14 -20.86 6.03
CA THR A 93 3.85 -20.57 4.90
C THR A 93 2.60 -20.87 4.31
N GLN A 94 1.88 -21.86 4.63
CA GLN A 94 0.73 -22.12 3.94
C GLN A 94 -0.30 -21.10 4.19
N PHE A 95 -0.16 -20.23 5.10
CA PHE A 95 -1.14 -19.22 5.34
C PHE A 95 -0.52 -17.83 5.21
N ALA A 96 0.52 -17.71 4.43
CA ALA A 96 1.13 -16.39 4.23
C ALA A 96 0.10 -15.47 3.61
N PRO A 97 -0.02 -14.24 4.05
CA PRO A 97 -1.02 -13.33 3.50
C PRO A 97 -0.64 -12.88 2.12
N THR A 98 -1.62 -12.58 1.29
CA THR A 98 -1.34 -11.99 -0.01
C THR A 98 -1.42 -10.49 0.17
N ILE A 99 -0.90 -9.77 -0.79
CA ILE A 99 -0.97 -8.31 -0.78
C ILE A 99 -2.43 -7.89 -0.77
N SER A 100 -3.30 -8.56 -1.51
CA SER A 100 -4.71 -8.19 -1.52
C SER A 100 -5.32 -8.27 -0.13
N ARG A 101 -4.98 -9.29 0.62
CA ARG A 101 -5.53 -9.47 1.93
C ARG A 101 -5.01 -8.41 2.88
N ILE A 102 -3.73 -8.09 2.80
CA ILE A 102 -3.11 -7.09 3.65
C ILE A 102 -3.76 -5.74 3.41
N ILE A 103 -3.94 -5.37 2.14
CA ILE A 103 -4.50 -4.07 1.82
C ILE A 103 -5.99 -4.01 2.18
N LYS A 104 -6.71 -5.11 1.99
CA LYS A 104 -8.10 -5.14 2.34
C LYS A 104 -8.27 -4.92 3.85
N GLN A 105 -7.46 -5.57 4.66
CA GLN A 105 -7.55 -5.41 6.08
C GLN A 105 -7.14 -4.00 6.49
N PHE A 106 -6.10 -3.46 5.89
CA PHE A 106 -5.63 -2.12 6.16
C PHE A 106 -6.75 -1.10 5.90
N LYS A 107 -7.40 -1.18 4.74
CA LYS A 107 -8.47 -0.27 4.41
C LYS A 107 -9.64 -0.44 5.37
N GLY A 108 -9.95 -1.66 5.72
CA GLY A 108 -11.09 -1.95 6.60
C GLY A 108 -10.92 -1.39 7.99
N VAL A 109 -9.73 -1.49 8.54
CA VAL A 109 -9.47 -0.97 9.87
C VAL A 109 -9.57 0.54 9.86
N ILE A 110 -9.06 1.20 8.83
CA ILE A 110 -9.13 2.65 8.73
C ILE A 110 -10.58 3.08 8.58
N THR A 111 -11.36 2.38 7.75
CA THR A 111 -12.77 2.68 7.59
C THR A 111 -13.49 2.58 8.93
N LYS A 112 -13.15 1.58 9.71
CA LYS A 112 -13.79 1.39 10.99
C LYS A 112 -13.40 2.50 11.96
N ARG A 113 -12.14 2.88 11.98
CA ARG A 113 -11.67 3.93 12.88
C ARG A 113 -12.25 5.29 12.52
N LEU A 114 -12.44 5.56 11.24
CA LEU A 114 -12.93 6.85 10.80
C LEU A 114 -14.46 6.90 10.75
N GLY A 115 -15.11 5.77 10.77
CA GLY A 115 -16.55 5.71 10.68
C GLY A 115 -17.07 5.92 9.27
N LYS A 116 -16.20 5.92 8.29
CA LYS A 116 -16.61 6.07 6.90
C LYS A 116 -15.52 5.58 5.99
N SER A 117 -15.88 5.17 4.80
CA SER A 117 -14.91 4.70 3.84
C SER A 117 -14.34 5.88 3.08
N ILE A 118 -13.03 5.93 2.93
CA ILE A 118 -12.39 7.01 2.20
C ILE A 118 -11.65 6.48 0.99
N TRP A 119 -11.56 5.17 0.79
CA TRP A 119 -10.68 4.63 -0.23
C TRP A 119 -11.38 4.31 -1.54
N GLN A 120 -10.65 4.52 -2.62
CA GLN A 120 -11.08 4.07 -3.91
C GLN A 120 -11.02 2.56 -3.91
N LYS A 121 -11.86 1.89 -4.70
CA LYS A 121 -11.83 0.48 -4.74
C LYS A 121 -10.54 -0.02 -5.32
N GLY A 122 -9.99 -1.07 -4.78
CA GLY A 122 -8.77 -1.68 -5.30
C GLY A 122 -7.50 -0.92 -4.92
N PHE A 123 -6.43 -1.26 -5.58
CA PHE A 123 -5.15 -0.60 -5.38
C PHE A 123 -4.28 -0.96 -6.59
N TYR A 124 -3.15 -0.26 -6.73
CA TYR A 124 -2.23 -0.57 -7.81
C TYR A 124 -0.96 -1.14 -7.17
N ASP A 125 -0.36 -2.14 -7.81
CA ASP A 125 0.87 -2.69 -7.28
C ASP A 125 1.85 -2.94 -8.41
N HIS A 126 3.12 -2.93 -8.07
CA HIS A 126 4.20 -3.23 -8.99
C HIS A 126 5.16 -4.13 -8.20
N ILE A 127 5.49 -5.28 -8.76
CA ILE A 127 6.38 -6.21 -8.11
C ILE A 127 7.79 -5.83 -8.52
N ILE A 128 8.63 -5.57 -7.52
CA ILE A 128 10.00 -5.17 -7.80
C ILE A 128 10.81 -6.42 -7.93
N ARG A 129 11.32 -6.68 -9.13
CA ARG A 129 12.00 -7.91 -9.41
C ARG A 129 13.48 -7.83 -9.31
N ASP A 130 14.07 -6.68 -9.47
CA ASP A 130 15.52 -6.55 -9.40
C ASP A 130 15.86 -5.14 -8.99
N GLU A 131 17.15 -4.88 -8.91
CA GLU A 131 17.60 -3.60 -8.44
C GLU A 131 17.23 -2.47 -9.38
N TYR A 132 17.17 -2.75 -10.64
CA TYR A 132 16.83 -1.73 -11.61
C TYR A 132 15.40 -1.26 -11.37
N ASP A 133 14.48 -2.19 -11.17
CA ASP A 133 13.12 -1.82 -10.87
C ASP A 133 13.06 -0.99 -9.60
N PHE A 134 13.84 -1.37 -8.60
CA PHE A 134 13.82 -0.68 -7.33
C PHE A 134 14.30 0.75 -7.51
N GLN A 135 15.32 0.96 -8.30
CA GLN A 135 15.87 2.29 -8.45
C GLN A 135 14.95 3.21 -9.25
N ILE A 136 14.12 2.69 -10.11
CA ILE A 136 13.25 3.51 -10.86
C ILE A 136 12.13 4.04 -10.00
N ARG A 137 11.75 3.34 -8.95
CA ARG A 137 10.67 3.80 -8.09
C ARG A 137 11.23 4.75 -7.06
#